data_d43edbb0e16162e4ab5ec0f84451b0b0
#
_entry.id   d43edbb0e16162e4ab5ec0f84451b0b0
#
_cell.length_a   1.000
_cell.length_b   1.000
_cell.length_c   1.000
_cell.angle_alpha   90.00
_cell.angle_beta   90.00
_cell.angle_gamma   90.00
#
_symmetry.space_group_name_H-M   'P 1'
#
loop_
_entity.id
_entity.type
_entity.pdbx_description
1 polymer ?
#
loop_
_entity_poly.entity_id
_entity_poly.type
_entity_poly.pdbx_seq_one_letter_code
_entity_poly.pdbx_strand_id
1 'polypeptide(L)' 'MNPKKIEQAVTLICDQGCVRIRALIQHLETGAAIQETIELNETERQAVLAELKSIMTIYDLRK' A
#
# COMPACT_ATOMS: atom_id res chain seq x y z
N MET A 1 -4.05 11.17 11.77
CA MET A 1 -3.28 10.31 10.84
C MET A 1 -1.84 10.19 11.34
N ASN A 2 -1.28 9.00 11.32
CA ASN A 2 0.08 8.76 11.82
C ASN A 2 1.01 8.42 10.65
N PRO A 3 1.91 9.35 10.24
CA PRO A 3 2.80 9.11 9.09
C PRO A 3 3.73 7.91 9.29
N LYS A 4 4.14 7.64 10.52
CA LYS A 4 5.03 6.50 10.80
C LYS A 4 4.33 5.17 10.52
N LYS A 5 3.06 5.06 10.88
CA LYS A 5 2.30 3.83 10.59
C LYS A 5 2.13 3.63 9.10
N ILE A 6 1.88 4.69 8.37
CA ILE A 6 1.76 4.64 6.91
C ILE A 6 3.09 4.17 6.31
N GLU A 7 4.20 4.78 6.71
CA GLU A 7 5.53 4.41 6.25
C GLU A 7 5.85 2.96 6.54
N GLN A 8 5.56 2.50 7.74
CA GLN A 8 5.81 1.12 8.14
C GLN A 8 5.00 0.14 7.29
N ALA A 9 3.74 0.45 7.05
CA ALA A 9 2.88 -0.40 6.23
C ALA A 9 3.41 -0.47 4.79
N VAL A 10 3.78 0.67 4.21
CA VAL A 10 4.34 0.71 2.86
C VAL A 10 5.63 -0.08 2.79
N THR A 11 6.53 0.08 3.77
CA THR A 11 7.78 -0.65 3.81
C THR A 11 7.55 -2.16 3.88
N LEU A 12 6.65 -2.60 4.75
CA LEU A 12 6.33 -4.02 4.88
C LEU A 12 5.79 -4.61 3.57
N ILE A 13 4.95 -3.85 2.89
CA ILE A 13 4.38 -4.29 1.62
C ILE A 13 5.45 -4.33 0.54
N CYS A 14 6.30 -3.32 0.47
CA CYS A 14 7.37 -3.26 -0.51
C CYS A 14 8.36 -4.40 -0.36
N ASP A 15 8.63 -4.84 0.87
CA ASP A 15 9.53 -5.95 1.14
C ASP A 15 9.00 -7.28 0.57
N GLN A 16 7.71 -7.37 0.31
CA GLN A 16 7.09 -8.58 -0.22
C GLN A 16 7.17 -8.70 -1.74
N GLY A 17 7.63 -7.66 -2.42
CA GLY A 17 7.83 -7.67 -3.86
C GLY A 17 6.67 -7.09 -4.66
N CYS A 18 6.93 -6.84 -5.95
CA CYS A 18 5.97 -6.16 -6.84
C CYS A 18 4.65 -6.92 -7.02
N VAL A 19 4.71 -8.24 -7.06
CA VAL A 19 3.49 -9.05 -7.22
C VAL A 19 2.56 -8.82 -6.05
N ARG A 20 3.12 -8.80 -4.85
CA ARG A 20 2.33 -8.57 -3.64
C ARG A 20 1.77 -7.14 -3.60
N ILE A 21 2.58 -6.17 -4.02
CA ILE A 21 2.14 -4.77 -4.08
C ILE A 21 0.90 -4.63 -4.96
N ARG A 22 0.92 -5.24 -6.14
CA ARG A 22 -0.22 -5.18 -7.06
C ARG A 22 -1.46 -5.83 -6.48
N ALA A 23 -1.30 -6.98 -5.85
CA ALA A 23 -2.40 -7.68 -5.20
C ALA A 23 -3.01 -6.83 -4.08
N LEU A 24 -2.17 -6.21 -3.26
CA LEU A 24 -2.64 -5.39 -2.15
C LEU A 24 -3.33 -4.11 -2.61
N ILE A 25 -2.84 -3.52 -3.70
CA ILE A 25 -3.53 -2.36 -4.29
C ILE A 25 -4.97 -2.74 -4.67
N GLN A 26 -5.16 -3.88 -5.31
CA GLN A 26 -6.49 -4.34 -5.68
C GLN A 26 -7.38 -4.56 -4.46
N HIS A 27 -6.83 -5.19 -3.42
CA HIS A 27 -7.58 -5.41 -2.18
C HIS A 27 -8.00 -4.09 -1.53
N LEU A 28 -7.10 -3.13 -1.47
CA LEU A 28 -7.40 -1.83 -0.89
C LEU A 28 -8.42 -1.05 -1.71
N GLU A 29 -8.38 -1.17 -3.03
CA GLU A 29 -9.35 -0.50 -3.90
C GLU A 29 -10.76 -1.07 -3.73
N THR A 30 -10.87 -2.36 -3.45
CA THR A 30 -12.17 -2.99 -3.20
C THR A 30 -12.66 -2.77 -1.78
N GLY A 31 -11.84 -2.17 -0.92
CA GLY A 31 -12.19 -1.95 0.48
C GLY A 31 -11.95 -3.14 1.37
N ALA A 32 -11.27 -4.17 0.88
CA ALA A 32 -10.96 -5.34 1.67
C ALA A 32 -9.96 -5.02 2.77
N ALA A 33 -10.17 -5.59 3.96
CA ALA A 33 -9.21 -5.45 5.04
C ALA A 33 -8.05 -6.42 4.81
N ILE A 34 -6.83 -5.91 4.88
CA ILE A 34 -5.62 -6.73 4.77
C ILE A 34 -4.81 -6.60 6.06
N GLN A 35 -4.03 -7.63 6.37
CA GLN A 35 -3.32 -7.68 7.63
C GLN A 35 -2.35 -6.52 7.81
N GLU A 36 -1.67 -6.11 6.76
CA GLU A 36 -0.70 -5.03 6.80
C GLU A 36 -1.33 -3.66 7.14
N THR A 37 -2.63 -3.51 6.90
CA THR A 37 -3.33 -2.25 7.15
C THR A 37 -4.49 -2.39 8.14
N ILE A 38 -4.58 -3.52 8.83
CA ILE A 38 -5.72 -3.79 9.71
C ILE A 38 -5.79 -2.81 10.88
N GLU A 39 -4.65 -2.29 11.31
CA GLU A 39 -4.60 -1.33 12.41
C GLU A 39 -4.82 0.11 11.96
N LEU A 40 -4.86 0.33 10.65
CA LEU A 40 -5.00 1.67 10.10
C LEU A 40 -6.48 2.02 9.91
N ASN A 41 -6.80 3.30 10.10
CA ASN A 41 -8.14 3.78 9.80
C ASN A 41 -8.28 3.98 8.29
N GLU A 42 -9.49 4.35 7.84
CA GLU A 42 -9.77 4.51 6.42
C GLU A 42 -8.86 5.56 5.76
N THR A 43 -8.65 6.69 6.43
CA THR A 43 -7.79 7.75 5.91
C THR A 43 -6.36 7.25 5.72
N GLU A 44 -5.84 6.52 6.70
CA GLU A 44 -4.50 5.97 6.64
C GLU A 44 -4.37 4.91 5.55
N ARG A 45 -5.39 4.07 5.38
CA ARG A 45 -5.41 3.08 4.30
C ARG A 45 -5.40 3.74 2.93
N GLN A 46 -6.15 4.81 2.77
CA GLN A 46 -6.15 5.57 1.51
C GLN A 46 -4.78 6.16 1.23
N ALA A 47 -4.09 6.65 2.25
CA ALA A 47 -2.73 7.17 2.10
C ALA A 47 -1.76 6.07 1.67
N VAL A 48 -1.86 4.88 2.27
CA VAL A 48 -1.05 3.73 1.88
C VAL A 48 -1.31 3.37 0.42
N LEU A 49 -2.57 3.31 0.03
CA LEU A 49 -2.95 3.00 -1.35
C LEU A 49 -2.34 3.99 -2.33
N ALA A 50 -2.42 5.29 -2.02
CA ALA A 50 -1.85 6.33 -2.87
C ALA A 50 -0.33 6.16 -3.02
N GLU A 51 0.36 5.86 -1.93
CA GLU A 51 1.79 5.61 -1.96
C GLU A 51 2.15 4.41 -2.81
N LEU A 52 1.42 3.32 -2.66
CA LEU A 52 1.66 2.10 -3.44
C LEU A 52 1.42 2.34 -4.92
N LYS A 53 0.40 3.08 -5.28
CA LYS A 53 0.13 3.43 -6.68
C LYS A 53 1.26 4.27 -7.27
N SER A 54 1.78 5.23 -6.50
CA SER A 54 2.91 6.04 -6.94
C SER A 54 4.15 5.19 -7.19
N ILE A 55 4.44 4.27 -6.29
CA ILE A 55 5.58 3.36 -6.42
C ILE A 55 5.45 2.51 -7.67
N MET A 56 4.28 1.93 -7.91
CA MET A 56 4.06 1.10 -9.08
C MET A 56 4.14 1.88 -10.38
N THR A 57 3.68 3.14 -10.38
CA THR A 57 3.81 4.01 -11.53
C THR A 57 5.27 4.18 -11.92
N ILE A 58 6.14 4.41 -10.93
CA ILE A 58 7.58 4.55 -11.17
C ILE A 58 8.16 3.27 -11.78
N TYR A 59 7.79 2.11 -11.22
CA TYR A 59 8.26 0.83 -11.75
C TYR A 59 7.81 0.62 -13.19
N ASP A 60 6.55 0.93 -13.48
CA ASP A 60 6.01 0.75 -14.82
C ASP A 60 6.70 1.66 -15.85
N LEU A 61 7.11 2.85 -15.44
CA LEU A 61 7.83 3.77 -16.33
C LEU A 61 9.26 3.33 -16.62
N ARG A 62 9.82 2.47 -15.76
CA ARG A 62 11.20 2.01 -15.89
C ARG A 62 11.40 0.80 -16.79
N LYS A 63 10.34 0.23 -17.30
CA LYS A 63 10.45 -0.95 -18.16
C LYS A 63 11.19 -0.68 -19.47
#